data_17053bde0fe31b90055600aa6d304b72
#
_entry.id   17053bde0fe31b90055600aa6d304b72
#
_cell.length_a   1.000
_cell.length_b   1.000
_cell.length_c   1.000
_cell.angle_alpha   90.00
_cell.angle_beta   90.00
_cell.angle_gamma   90.00
#
_symmetry.space_group_name_H-M   'P 1'
#
loop_
_entity.id
_entity.type
_entity.pdbx_description
1 polymer ?
#
loop_
_entity_poly.entity_id
_entity_poly.type
_entity_poly.pdbx_seq_one_letter_code
_entity_poly.pdbx_strand_id
1 'polypeptide(L)'
;MKKGLIMFTLLAAFTGAAHADDAAIKQSLAKLGVQSSDIMPAPVAGMKAVMTNSGVLYVTEDGKHIIQGPMYDVSGAQPVNVTSKMLLPHLNALEKEMIVYKAPQEKHVITVFTDITCGYCQKLHSEMADYNALGITVRYLAFPRQGVPSEVEKEMKAIWCAKDPKKAFDDAMA
;
A
#
# COMPACT_ATOMS: atom_id res chain seq x y z
N MET A 1 6.34 8.69 -71.96
CA MET A 1 5.86 9.32 -70.74
C MET A 1 5.46 8.18 -69.78
N LYS A 2 6.38 7.78 -68.88
CA LYS A 2 6.12 6.72 -67.88
C LYS A 2 6.00 7.38 -66.51
N LYS A 3 4.79 7.35 -65.92
CA LYS A 3 4.52 7.85 -64.56
C LYS A 3 4.93 6.77 -63.54
N GLY A 4 6.00 7.03 -62.78
CA GLY A 4 6.38 6.19 -61.66
C GLY A 4 5.50 6.45 -60.43
N LEU A 5 4.86 5.41 -59.93
CA LEU A 5 4.07 5.41 -58.72
C LEU A 5 5.02 5.12 -57.56
N ILE A 6 5.28 6.14 -56.73
CA ILE A 6 6.06 5.98 -55.49
C ILE A 6 5.10 5.49 -54.39
N MET A 7 5.29 4.25 -54.00
CA MET A 7 4.53 3.60 -52.92
C MET A 7 5.20 3.98 -51.56
N PHE A 8 4.57 4.85 -50.81
CA PHE A 8 4.99 5.20 -49.45
C PHE A 8 4.53 4.08 -48.49
N THR A 9 5.45 3.24 -48.09
CA THR A 9 5.22 2.29 -47.00
C THR A 9 5.30 3.01 -45.67
N LEU A 10 4.13 3.17 -45.02
CA LEU A 10 4.00 3.69 -43.65
C LEU A 10 4.47 2.59 -42.70
N LEU A 11 5.64 2.79 -42.11
CA LEU A 11 6.18 1.92 -41.07
C LEU A 11 5.46 2.31 -39.77
N ALA A 12 4.47 1.48 -39.35
CA ALA A 12 3.84 1.61 -38.05
C ALA A 12 4.84 1.14 -36.98
N ALA A 13 5.43 2.10 -36.27
CA ALA A 13 6.24 1.81 -35.10
C ALA A 13 5.31 1.30 -33.98
N PHE A 14 5.36 0.01 -33.71
CA PHE A 14 4.72 -0.61 -32.57
C PHE A 14 5.41 -0.14 -31.29
N THR A 15 4.73 0.69 -30.50
CA THR A 15 5.11 1.05 -29.14
C THR A 15 4.77 -0.13 -28.19
N GLY A 16 5.56 -1.19 -28.27
CA GLY A 16 5.39 -2.40 -27.46
C GLY A 16 6.35 -2.51 -26.26
N ALA A 17 6.91 -1.37 -25.79
CA ALA A 17 7.97 -1.43 -24.76
C ALA A 17 7.48 -1.71 -23.32
N ALA A 18 6.24 -1.35 -22.97
CA ALA A 18 5.81 -1.40 -21.56
C ALA A 18 5.52 -2.81 -21.00
N HIS A 19 5.17 -3.78 -21.87
CA HIS A 19 4.77 -5.12 -21.40
C HIS A 19 5.93 -6.12 -21.28
N ALA A 20 7.03 -5.90 -21.99
CA ALA A 20 8.20 -6.77 -21.93
C ALA A 20 8.92 -6.65 -20.59
N ASP A 21 8.97 -5.44 -20.03
CA ASP A 21 9.65 -5.13 -18.77
C ASP A 21 8.97 -5.79 -17.56
N ASP A 22 7.63 -5.78 -17.51
CA ASP A 22 6.88 -6.40 -16.42
C ASP A 22 7.03 -7.93 -16.38
N ALA A 23 7.16 -8.58 -17.54
CA ALA A 23 7.39 -10.03 -17.63
C ALA A 23 8.77 -10.41 -17.09
N ALA A 24 9.81 -9.64 -17.43
CA ALA A 24 11.17 -9.85 -16.92
C ALA A 24 11.23 -9.68 -15.40
N ILE A 25 10.56 -8.66 -14.86
CA ILE A 25 10.46 -8.41 -13.42
C ILE A 25 9.76 -9.57 -12.71
N LYS A 26 8.60 -10.03 -13.21
CA LYS A 26 7.87 -11.17 -12.64
C LYS A 26 8.72 -12.45 -12.62
N GLN A 27 9.46 -12.72 -13.70
CA GLN A 27 10.35 -13.87 -13.78
C GLN A 27 11.49 -13.77 -12.74
N SER A 28 12.05 -12.59 -12.53
CA SER A 28 13.12 -12.38 -11.56
C SER A 28 12.62 -12.55 -10.13
N LEU A 29 11.44 -12.03 -9.81
CA LEU A 29 10.80 -12.18 -8.49
C LEU A 29 10.45 -13.65 -8.21
N ALA A 30 9.97 -14.39 -9.22
CA ALA A 30 9.67 -15.81 -9.08
C ALA A 30 10.91 -16.65 -8.72
N LYS A 31 12.10 -16.28 -9.22
CA LYS A 31 13.38 -16.93 -8.83
C LYS A 31 13.71 -16.77 -7.34
N LEU A 32 13.21 -15.71 -6.72
CA LEU A 32 13.39 -15.42 -5.29
C LEU A 32 12.24 -15.95 -4.44
N GLY A 33 11.25 -16.63 -5.04
CA GLY A 33 10.05 -17.10 -4.34
C GLY A 33 9.12 -15.96 -3.90
N VAL A 34 9.27 -14.76 -4.47
CA VAL A 34 8.48 -13.58 -4.12
C VAL A 34 7.24 -13.51 -5.01
N GLN A 35 6.06 -13.49 -4.38
CA GLN A 35 4.81 -13.21 -5.07
C GLN A 35 4.60 -11.71 -5.16
N SER A 36 4.36 -11.21 -6.37
CA SER A 36 4.04 -9.80 -6.64
C SER A 36 2.56 -9.65 -6.95
N SER A 37 1.95 -8.57 -6.45
CA SER A 37 0.59 -8.17 -6.83
C SER A 37 0.61 -7.14 -7.95
N ASP A 38 1.16 -5.96 -7.69
CA ASP A 38 1.13 -4.84 -8.61
C ASP A 38 2.53 -4.35 -8.96
N ILE A 39 2.73 -4.02 -10.24
CA ILE A 39 3.94 -3.38 -10.74
C ILE A 39 3.57 -1.96 -11.15
N MET A 40 4.23 -0.98 -10.55
CA MET A 40 3.96 0.45 -10.72
C MET A 40 5.23 1.19 -11.17
N PRO A 41 5.09 2.37 -11.79
CA PRO A 41 6.24 3.27 -11.98
C PRO A 41 6.90 3.60 -10.64
N ALA A 42 8.24 3.53 -10.58
CA ALA A 42 8.99 4.03 -9.43
C ALA A 42 9.25 5.54 -9.56
N PRO A 43 9.52 6.25 -8.44
CA PRO A 43 9.92 7.65 -8.47
C PRO A 43 11.24 7.91 -9.20
N VAL A 44 12.04 6.87 -9.41
CA VAL A 44 13.33 6.94 -10.11
C VAL A 44 13.20 6.31 -11.49
N ALA A 45 13.66 7.02 -12.52
CA ALA A 45 13.65 6.51 -13.90
C ALA A 45 14.49 5.22 -14.02
N GLY A 46 14.06 4.31 -14.88
CA GLY A 46 14.71 3.00 -15.07
C GLY A 46 14.39 1.97 -14.01
N MET A 47 13.45 2.27 -13.11
CA MET A 47 12.98 1.36 -12.07
C MET A 47 11.46 1.23 -12.06
N LYS A 48 11.00 0.11 -11.54
CA LYS A 48 9.60 -0.16 -11.19
C LYS A 48 9.49 -0.42 -9.69
N ALA A 49 8.37 -0.05 -9.11
CA ALA A 49 8.01 -0.42 -7.75
C ALA A 49 7.05 -1.61 -7.81
N VAL A 50 7.32 -2.62 -7.01
CA VAL A 50 6.54 -3.85 -6.98
C VAL A 50 6.00 -4.08 -5.59
N MET A 51 4.68 -4.20 -5.46
CA MET A 51 4.05 -4.57 -4.20
C MET A 51 4.17 -6.07 -3.96
N THR A 52 4.60 -6.43 -2.77
CA THR A 52 4.77 -7.82 -2.34
C THR A 52 4.21 -8.02 -0.93
N ASN A 53 4.06 -9.27 -0.51
CA ASN A 53 3.67 -9.59 0.87
C ASN A 53 4.68 -9.10 1.94
N SER A 54 5.92 -8.79 1.52
CA SER A 54 6.99 -8.29 2.39
C SER A 54 7.24 -6.78 2.25
N GLY A 55 6.33 -6.06 1.59
CA GLY A 55 6.44 -4.64 1.32
C GLY A 55 6.79 -4.31 -0.13
N VAL A 56 7.28 -3.09 -0.36
CA VAL A 56 7.64 -2.63 -1.70
C VAL A 56 9.08 -3.00 -2.02
N LEU A 57 9.25 -3.59 -3.21
CA LEU A 57 10.55 -3.80 -3.83
C LEU A 57 10.69 -2.83 -5.01
N TYR A 58 11.89 -2.30 -5.18
CA TYR A 58 12.27 -1.54 -6.37
C TYR A 58 13.11 -2.41 -7.28
N VAL A 59 12.71 -2.54 -8.54
CA VAL A 59 13.34 -3.44 -9.51
C VAL A 59 13.73 -2.64 -10.74
N THR A 60 14.94 -2.85 -11.27
CA THR A 60 15.34 -2.26 -12.55
C THR A 60 14.45 -2.79 -13.68
N GLU A 61 14.16 -1.97 -14.68
CA GLU A 61 13.27 -2.34 -15.80
C GLU A 61 13.73 -3.61 -16.52
N ASP A 62 15.04 -3.89 -16.55
CA ASP A 62 15.61 -5.12 -17.10
C ASP A 62 15.45 -6.34 -16.15
N GLY A 63 14.88 -6.15 -14.97
CA GLY A 63 14.65 -7.19 -13.97
C GLY A 63 15.90 -7.75 -13.29
N LYS A 64 17.08 -7.16 -13.49
CA LYS A 64 18.34 -7.75 -13.01
C LYS A 64 18.71 -7.36 -11.59
N HIS A 65 18.24 -6.21 -11.10
CA HIS A 65 18.60 -5.72 -9.77
C HIS A 65 17.34 -5.39 -8.98
N ILE A 66 17.37 -5.73 -7.69
CA ILE A 66 16.27 -5.52 -6.75
C ILE A 66 16.81 -4.80 -5.52
N ILE A 67 16.09 -3.77 -5.08
CA ILE A 67 16.35 -3.02 -3.86
C ILE A 67 15.14 -3.18 -2.96
N GLN A 68 15.36 -3.56 -1.70
CA GLN A 68 14.33 -3.65 -0.68
C GLN A 68 14.50 -2.52 0.34
N GLY A 69 13.42 -1.83 0.64
CA GLY A 69 13.41 -0.78 1.66
C GLY A 69 12.71 0.49 1.19
N PRO A 70 12.53 1.46 2.10
CA PRO A 70 11.92 2.73 1.78
C PRO A 70 12.85 3.60 0.93
N MET A 71 12.27 4.30 -0.04
CA MET A 71 12.94 5.32 -0.84
C MET A 71 12.59 6.72 -0.31
N TYR A 72 13.58 7.58 -0.22
CA TYR A 72 13.41 8.97 0.23
C TYR A 72 13.81 9.95 -0.87
N ASP A 73 12.99 10.96 -1.07
CA ASP A 73 13.38 12.15 -1.82
C ASP A 73 14.07 13.13 -0.85
N VAL A 74 15.30 13.50 -1.16
CA VAL A 74 16.14 14.38 -0.35
C VAL A 74 16.44 15.71 -1.06
N SER A 75 15.73 16.01 -2.14
CA SER A 75 15.91 17.25 -2.91
C SER A 75 15.36 18.49 -2.19
N GLY A 76 14.43 18.32 -1.25
CA GLY A 76 13.84 19.40 -0.45
C GLY A 76 14.58 19.65 0.88
N ALA A 77 14.07 20.62 1.65
CA ALA A 77 14.61 20.95 2.97
C ALA A 77 14.47 19.81 4.00
N GLN A 78 13.50 18.91 3.79
CA GLN A 78 13.27 17.75 4.64
C GLN A 78 13.14 16.49 3.77
N PRO A 79 13.72 15.36 4.16
CA PRO A 79 13.54 14.09 3.47
C PRO A 79 12.07 13.66 3.45
N VAL A 80 11.54 13.28 2.28
CA VAL A 80 10.18 12.78 2.10
C VAL A 80 10.23 11.29 1.77
N ASN A 81 9.54 10.47 2.57
CA ASN A 81 9.39 9.04 2.26
C ASN A 81 8.43 8.87 1.08
N VAL A 82 8.99 8.72 -0.12
CA VAL A 82 8.20 8.57 -1.35
C VAL A 82 7.53 7.20 -1.46
N THR A 83 8.08 6.16 -0.83
CA THR A 83 7.44 4.84 -0.74
C THR A 83 6.13 4.94 0.02
N SER A 84 6.12 5.56 1.19
CA SER A 84 4.90 5.77 1.97
C SER A 84 3.88 6.62 1.21
N LYS A 85 4.35 7.70 0.55
CA LYS A 85 3.48 8.55 -0.27
C LYS A 85 2.82 7.78 -1.42
N MET A 86 3.56 6.89 -2.06
CA MET A 86 3.05 6.03 -3.14
C MET A 86 2.01 5.02 -2.64
N LEU A 87 2.14 4.53 -1.40
CA LEU A 87 1.21 3.57 -0.80
C LEU A 87 -0.09 4.19 -0.27
N LEU A 88 -0.13 5.51 -0.03
CA LEU A 88 -1.31 6.20 0.51
C LEU A 88 -2.60 5.97 -0.30
N PRO A 89 -2.62 5.99 -1.64
CA PRO A 89 -3.83 5.69 -2.40
C PRO A 89 -4.38 4.27 -2.12
N HIS A 90 -3.50 3.28 -2.00
CA HIS A 90 -3.88 1.89 -1.68
C HIS A 90 -4.45 1.80 -0.25
N LEU A 91 -3.82 2.49 0.70
CA LEU A 91 -4.33 2.57 2.07
C LEU A 91 -5.70 3.25 2.12
N ASN A 92 -5.88 4.36 1.42
CA ASN A 92 -7.15 5.09 1.38
C ASN A 92 -8.27 4.28 0.70
N ALA A 93 -7.94 3.41 -0.25
CA ALA A 93 -8.93 2.52 -0.88
C ALA A 93 -9.56 1.54 0.13
N LEU A 94 -8.87 1.25 1.24
CA LEU A 94 -9.35 0.39 2.33
C LEU A 94 -10.25 1.13 3.34
N GLU A 95 -10.59 2.40 3.12
CA GLU A 95 -11.36 3.19 4.09
C GLU A 95 -12.67 2.54 4.52
N LYS A 96 -13.36 1.85 3.59
CA LYS A 96 -14.61 1.14 3.86
C LYS A 96 -14.43 -0.08 4.76
N GLU A 97 -13.22 -0.60 4.83
CA GLU A 97 -12.86 -1.75 5.68
C GLU A 97 -12.36 -1.30 7.08
N MET A 98 -12.25 0.01 7.30
CA MET A 98 -11.73 0.55 8.55
C MET A 98 -12.83 0.72 9.60
N ILE A 99 -12.49 0.49 10.87
CA ILE A 99 -13.33 0.92 11.99
C ILE A 99 -12.96 2.36 12.30
N VAL A 100 -13.94 3.27 12.18
CA VAL A 100 -13.70 4.72 12.20
C VAL A 100 -14.29 5.37 13.45
N TYR A 101 -13.45 6.11 14.18
CA TYR A 101 -13.81 6.99 15.29
C TYR A 101 -13.67 8.44 14.83
N LYS A 102 -14.77 8.97 14.27
CA LYS A 102 -14.77 10.29 13.64
C LYS A 102 -14.85 11.40 14.67
N ALA A 103 -13.94 12.38 14.56
CA ALA A 103 -13.99 13.60 15.35
C ALA A 103 -15.18 14.50 14.91
N PRO A 104 -15.89 15.15 15.85
CA PRO A 104 -16.99 16.06 15.50
C PRO A 104 -16.55 17.23 14.63
N GLN A 105 -15.33 17.73 14.85
CA GLN A 105 -14.68 18.79 14.06
C GLN A 105 -13.34 18.25 13.55
N GLU A 106 -13.40 17.47 12.46
CA GLU A 106 -12.23 16.83 11.90
C GLU A 106 -11.22 17.84 11.36
N LYS A 107 -10.01 17.81 11.91
CA LYS A 107 -8.85 18.61 11.47
C LYS A 107 -7.75 17.71 10.90
N HIS A 108 -7.63 16.50 11.47
CA HIS A 108 -6.63 15.52 11.10
C HIS A 108 -7.23 14.14 11.08
N VAL A 109 -6.68 13.27 10.23
CA VAL A 109 -7.03 11.85 10.17
C VAL A 109 -5.75 11.04 10.35
N ILE A 110 -5.79 10.07 11.26
CA ILE A 110 -4.72 9.08 11.42
C ILE A 110 -5.27 7.69 11.16
N THR A 111 -4.47 6.86 10.50
CA THR A 111 -4.77 5.43 10.32
C THR A 111 -3.82 4.63 11.19
N VAL A 112 -4.38 3.74 12.01
CA VAL A 112 -3.65 2.94 12.99
C VAL A 112 -3.81 1.47 12.62
N PHE A 113 -2.70 0.80 12.39
CA PHE A 113 -2.65 -0.66 12.31
C PHE A 113 -2.65 -1.19 13.74
N THR A 114 -3.72 -1.87 14.14
CA THR A 114 -3.98 -2.23 15.53
C THR A 114 -4.01 -3.73 15.75
N ASP A 115 -3.70 -4.11 16.99
CA ASP A 115 -3.77 -5.48 17.50
C ASP A 115 -4.45 -5.44 18.89
N ILE A 116 -5.50 -6.22 19.08
CA ILE A 116 -6.29 -6.23 20.32
C ILE A 116 -5.50 -6.68 21.55
N THR A 117 -4.38 -7.37 21.37
CA THR A 117 -3.48 -7.79 22.46
C THR A 117 -2.37 -6.77 22.75
N CYS A 118 -2.35 -5.65 22.04
CA CYS A 118 -1.33 -4.62 22.19
C CYS A 118 -1.74 -3.60 23.26
N GLY A 119 -1.05 -3.57 24.41
CA GLY A 119 -1.35 -2.62 25.49
C GLY A 119 -1.30 -1.14 25.07
N TYR A 120 -0.39 -0.74 24.16
CA TYR A 120 -0.37 0.63 23.63
C TYR A 120 -1.52 0.92 22.67
N CYS A 121 -2.03 -0.10 21.94
CA CYS A 121 -3.23 0.06 21.12
C CYS A 121 -4.48 0.22 22.01
N GLN A 122 -4.57 -0.57 23.08
CA GLN A 122 -5.63 -0.44 24.09
C GLN A 122 -5.58 0.93 24.78
N LYS A 123 -4.37 1.40 25.15
CA LYS A 123 -4.18 2.74 25.71
C LYS A 123 -4.67 3.84 24.75
N LEU A 124 -4.24 3.83 23.49
CA LEU A 124 -4.70 4.78 22.49
C LEU A 124 -6.23 4.74 22.36
N HIS A 125 -6.80 3.54 22.38
CA HIS A 125 -8.25 3.35 22.28
C HIS A 125 -8.99 3.93 23.48
N SER A 126 -8.47 3.71 24.69
CA SER A 126 -9.06 4.28 25.94
C SER A 126 -9.05 5.82 25.98
N GLU A 127 -8.17 6.46 25.22
CA GLU A 127 -8.04 7.92 25.10
C GLU A 127 -8.79 8.46 23.86
N MET A 128 -9.65 7.67 23.22
CA MET A 128 -10.29 8.04 21.94
C MET A 128 -11.08 9.35 22.02
N ALA A 129 -11.75 9.59 23.13
CA ALA A 129 -12.51 10.82 23.34
C ALA A 129 -11.62 12.08 23.29
N ASP A 130 -10.42 11.99 23.85
CA ASP A 130 -9.46 13.11 23.88
C ASP A 130 -8.91 13.38 22.46
N TYR A 131 -8.56 12.34 21.69
CA TYR A 131 -8.18 12.50 20.28
C TYR A 131 -9.30 13.18 19.48
N ASN A 132 -10.54 12.70 19.61
CA ASN A 132 -11.67 13.27 18.89
C ASN A 132 -11.96 14.74 19.33
N ALA A 133 -11.81 15.08 20.61
CA ALA A 133 -11.96 16.46 21.09
C ALA A 133 -10.93 17.42 20.49
N LEU A 134 -9.73 16.94 20.17
CA LEU A 134 -8.69 17.70 19.48
C LEU A 134 -8.94 17.82 17.95
N GLY A 135 -9.95 17.16 17.43
CA GLY A 135 -10.28 17.13 16.00
C GLY A 135 -9.52 16.05 15.24
N ILE A 136 -9.04 15.01 15.92
CA ILE A 136 -8.34 13.89 15.30
C ILE A 136 -9.31 12.73 15.10
N THR A 137 -9.60 12.39 13.84
CA THR A 137 -10.31 11.14 13.48
C THR A 137 -9.32 10.00 13.47
N VAL A 138 -9.66 8.90 14.14
CA VAL A 138 -8.85 7.68 14.17
C VAL A 138 -9.51 6.59 13.34
N ARG A 139 -8.77 5.99 12.42
CA ARG A 139 -9.19 4.87 11.58
C ARG A 139 -8.35 3.65 11.90
N TYR A 140 -8.97 2.54 12.21
CA TYR A 140 -8.27 1.30 12.56
C TYR A 140 -8.31 0.30 11.41
N LEU A 141 -7.17 -0.35 11.17
CA LEU A 141 -7.02 -1.56 10.37
C LEU A 141 -6.46 -2.69 11.24
N ALA A 142 -6.96 -3.90 11.04
CA ALA A 142 -6.48 -5.07 11.74
C ALA A 142 -5.03 -5.41 11.34
N PHE A 143 -4.17 -5.60 12.35
CA PHE A 143 -2.79 -6.01 12.17
C PHE A 143 -2.39 -6.99 13.28
N PRO A 144 -2.78 -8.28 13.19
CA PRO A 144 -2.41 -9.29 14.17
C PRO A 144 -0.89 -9.50 14.16
N ARG A 145 -0.19 -9.04 15.19
CA ARG A 145 1.29 -9.09 15.30
C ARG A 145 1.85 -10.50 15.39
N GLN A 146 1.02 -11.47 15.77
CA GLN A 146 1.38 -12.89 15.76
C GLN A 146 1.36 -13.50 14.34
N GLY A 147 0.97 -12.71 13.34
CA GLY A 147 0.84 -13.15 11.95
C GLY A 147 -0.45 -13.90 11.65
N VAL A 148 -0.51 -14.46 10.44
CA VAL A 148 -1.64 -15.25 9.92
C VAL A 148 -1.07 -16.60 9.47
N PRO A 149 -1.62 -17.73 9.95
CA PRO A 149 -2.75 -17.86 10.88
C PRO A 149 -2.33 -17.69 12.36
N SER A 150 -3.23 -17.12 13.19
CA SER A 150 -3.09 -17.05 14.65
C SER A 150 -4.45 -16.97 15.34
N GLU A 151 -4.53 -17.19 16.66
CA GLU A 151 -5.77 -17.00 17.39
C GLU A 151 -6.20 -15.53 17.39
N VAL A 152 -5.25 -14.60 17.55
CA VAL A 152 -5.52 -13.15 17.48
C VAL A 152 -6.08 -12.75 16.12
N GLU A 153 -5.57 -13.32 15.02
CA GLU A 153 -6.13 -13.10 13.67
C GLU A 153 -7.60 -13.53 13.60
N LYS A 154 -7.93 -14.70 14.15
CA LYS A 154 -9.31 -15.20 14.15
C LYS A 154 -10.25 -14.30 14.94
N GLU A 155 -9.82 -13.84 16.12
CA GLU A 155 -10.57 -12.92 16.94
C GLU A 155 -10.77 -11.56 16.24
N MET A 156 -9.71 -10.98 15.69
CA MET A 156 -9.80 -9.73 14.94
C MET A 156 -10.69 -9.85 13.72
N LYS A 157 -10.60 -10.96 12.98
CA LYS A 157 -11.49 -11.23 11.86
C LYS A 157 -12.95 -11.29 12.29
N ALA A 158 -13.26 -11.94 13.45
CA ALA A 158 -14.60 -11.97 13.98
C ALA A 158 -15.13 -10.56 14.33
N ILE A 159 -14.27 -9.69 14.88
CA ILE A 159 -14.59 -8.28 15.17
C ILE A 159 -14.93 -7.52 13.89
N TRP A 160 -14.05 -7.57 12.86
CA TRP A 160 -14.25 -6.86 11.60
C TRP A 160 -15.45 -7.36 10.79
N CYS A 161 -15.82 -8.65 10.95
CA CYS A 161 -16.99 -9.26 10.31
C CYS A 161 -18.25 -9.22 11.18
N ALA A 162 -18.23 -8.59 12.35
CA ALA A 162 -19.39 -8.49 13.23
C ALA A 162 -20.49 -7.61 12.62
N LYS A 163 -21.74 -7.78 13.06
CA LYS A 163 -22.86 -6.91 12.64
C LYS A 163 -22.63 -5.44 13.02
N ASP A 164 -21.94 -5.20 14.14
CA ASP A 164 -21.47 -3.91 14.61
C ASP A 164 -19.99 -4.03 14.95
N PRO A 165 -19.09 -3.82 13.96
CA PRO A 165 -17.65 -3.96 14.15
C PRO A 165 -17.10 -2.98 15.19
N LYS A 166 -17.66 -1.77 15.27
CA LYS A 166 -17.21 -0.74 16.21
C LYS A 166 -17.47 -1.19 17.65
N LYS A 167 -18.70 -1.64 17.95
CA LYS A 167 -19.02 -2.16 19.28
C LYS A 167 -18.18 -3.40 19.63
N ALA A 168 -18.03 -4.33 18.71
CA ALA A 168 -17.21 -5.52 18.93
C ALA A 168 -15.76 -5.18 19.21
N PHE A 169 -15.23 -4.13 18.54
CA PHE A 169 -13.88 -3.63 18.77
C PHE A 169 -13.76 -2.91 20.11
N ASP A 170 -14.75 -2.07 20.50
CA ASP A 170 -14.78 -1.41 21.81
C ASP A 170 -14.75 -2.46 22.93
N ASP A 171 -15.55 -3.50 22.81
CA ASP A 171 -15.62 -4.60 23.81
C ASP A 171 -14.28 -5.37 23.91
N ALA A 172 -13.56 -5.55 22.81
CA ALA A 172 -12.27 -6.24 22.77
C ALA A 172 -11.08 -5.40 23.25
N MET A 173 -11.21 -4.07 23.22
CA MET A 173 -10.14 -3.14 23.60
C MET A 173 -10.30 -2.63 25.06
N ALA A 174 -11.37 -3.01 25.77
CA ALA A 174 -11.72 -2.59 27.14
C ALA A 174 -10.81 -3.17 28.24
#